data_014acc890889f04a5d191fbf7ae41047
#
_entry.id   014acc890889f04a5d191fbf7ae41047
#
_cell.length_a   1.000
_cell.length_b   1.000
_cell.length_c   1.000
_cell.angle_alpha   90.00
_cell.angle_beta   90.00
_cell.angle_gamma   90.00
#
_symmetry.space_group_name_H-M   'P 1'
#
loop_
_entity.id
_entity.type
_entity.pdbx_description
1 polymer ?
#
loop_
_entity_poly.entity_id
_entity_poly.type
_entity_poly.pdbx_seq_one_letter_code
_entity_poly.pdbx_strand_id
1 'polypeptide(L)'
;MQTFISILRGINVSGQKKILMADLKSLYEKLKFKDVSTYIQSGNVVFKSEETLTDLELAQKIEKAIYKKYNFQVPVIIRREEELKKIILSNPFLKEKNIDLKKLHVTFLGEIPAKTNIESIKNLDFSPDQFSIAGKEIYLHIPESYGETKLSNNFFEKRLKVSATTRNWNTVNKLYEMASQ
;
A
#
# COMPACT_ATOMS: atom_id res chain seq x y z
N MET A 1 -14.41 -6.09 -16.95
CA MET A 1 -13.19 -6.48 -16.19
C MET A 1 -12.58 -5.21 -15.60
N GLN A 2 -12.29 -5.17 -14.30
CA GLN A 2 -11.70 -4.03 -13.61
C GLN A 2 -10.24 -4.29 -13.26
N THR A 3 -9.41 -3.23 -13.28
CA THR A 3 -8.00 -3.30 -12.86
C THR A 3 -7.87 -2.99 -11.38
N PHE A 4 -7.16 -3.86 -10.67
CA PHE A 4 -6.90 -3.76 -9.25
C PHE A 4 -5.40 -3.77 -8.97
N ILE A 5 -5.02 -3.13 -7.89
CA ILE A 5 -3.69 -3.15 -7.34
C ILE A 5 -3.76 -3.70 -5.93
N SER A 6 -3.05 -4.79 -5.66
CA SER A 6 -2.87 -5.29 -4.31
C SER A 6 -1.48 -4.94 -3.79
N ILE A 7 -1.45 -4.46 -2.56
CA ILE A 7 -0.25 -3.99 -1.87
C ILE A 7 -0.11 -4.85 -0.61
N LEU A 8 0.88 -5.75 -0.61
CA LEU A 8 1.10 -6.70 0.46
C LEU A 8 1.91 -6.07 1.61
N ARG A 9 1.57 -6.42 2.83
CA ARG A 9 2.23 -5.91 4.04
C ARG A 9 3.28 -6.88 4.56
N GLY A 10 4.55 -6.43 4.58
CA GLY A 10 5.62 -7.07 5.34
C GLY A 10 6.13 -8.40 4.79
N ILE A 11 6.10 -8.62 3.47
CA ILE A 11 6.78 -9.75 2.85
C ILE A 11 8.21 -9.40 2.44
N ASN A 12 9.08 -10.38 2.38
CA ASN A 12 10.46 -10.26 1.93
C ASN A 12 11.30 -9.22 2.69
N VAL A 13 10.94 -8.94 3.95
CA VAL A 13 11.65 -7.98 4.80
C VAL A 13 12.51 -8.75 5.80
N SER A 14 13.80 -8.38 5.89
CA SER A 14 14.76 -8.99 6.83
C SER A 14 14.78 -10.52 6.79
N GLY A 15 14.61 -11.10 5.60
CA GLY A 15 14.60 -12.54 5.39
C GLY A 15 13.35 -13.28 5.86
N GLN A 16 12.36 -12.58 6.37
CA GLN A 16 11.09 -13.15 6.83
C GLN A 16 10.02 -13.13 5.74
N LYS A 17 9.01 -14.00 5.90
CA LYS A 17 7.85 -14.11 4.98
C LYS A 17 8.25 -14.10 3.50
N LYS A 18 9.20 -14.98 3.15
CA LYS A 18 9.71 -15.08 1.78
C LYS A 18 8.65 -15.56 0.82
N ILE A 19 8.38 -14.77 -0.21
CA ILE A 19 7.52 -15.09 -1.34
C ILE A 19 8.25 -14.68 -2.62
N LEU A 20 8.51 -15.63 -3.50
CA LEU A 20 9.04 -15.34 -4.83
C LEU A 20 7.96 -14.65 -5.68
N MET A 21 8.30 -13.63 -6.43
CA MET A 21 7.33 -12.88 -7.24
C MET A 21 6.67 -13.75 -8.32
N ALA A 22 7.40 -14.69 -8.90
CA ALA A 22 6.84 -15.67 -9.84
C ALA A 22 5.78 -16.57 -9.19
N ASP A 23 6.03 -17.00 -7.94
CA ASP A 23 5.08 -17.79 -7.16
C ASP A 23 3.85 -17.00 -6.75
N LEU A 24 4.03 -15.70 -6.42
CA LEU A 24 2.93 -14.80 -6.11
C LEU A 24 2.06 -14.59 -7.35
N LYS A 25 2.66 -14.33 -8.52
CA LYS A 25 1.96 -14.23 -9.79
C LYS A 25 1.12 -15.49 -10.05
N SER A 26 1.74 -16.66 -9.98
CA SER A 26 1.06 -17.94 -10.19
C SER A 26 -0.10 -18.18 -9.21
N LEU A 27 0.03 -17.70 -7.96
CA LEU A 27 -1.06 -17.77 -6.97
C LEU A 27 -2.27 -16.94 -7.41
N TYR A 28 -2.05 -15.72 -7.91
CA TYR A 28 -3.12 -14.86 -8.43
C TYR A 28 -3.79 -15.45 -9.67
N GLU A 29 -3.01 -16.03 -10.60
CA GLU A 29 -3.53 -16.71 -11.78
C GLU A 29 -4.41 -17.92 -11.39
N LYS A 30 -4.03 -18.68 -10.35
CA LYS A 30 -4.85 -19.77 -9.78
C LYS A 30 -6.16 -19.28 -9.16
N LEU A 31 -6.20 -18.03 -8.67
CA LEU A 31 -7.43 -17.37 -8.22
C LEU A 31 -8.31 -16.87 -9.38
N LYS A 32 -7.93 -17.19 -10.65
CA LYS A 32 -8.63 -16.80 -11.88
C LYS A 32 -8.55 -15.31 -12.21
N PHE A 33 -7.62 -14.58 -11.60
CA PHE A 33 -7.32 -13.21 -12.01
C PHE A 33 -6.57 -13.20 -13.34
N LYS A 34 -6.75 -12.13 -14.11
CA LYS A 34 -6.19 -11.95 -15.45
C LYS A 34 -5.12 -10.86 -15.45
N ASP A 35 -4.27 -10.86 -16.48
CA ASP A 35 -3.24 -9.85 -16.73
C ASP A 35 -2.39 -9.56 -15.48
N VAL A 36 -2.02 -10.62 -14.75
CA VAL A 36 -1.29 -10.52 -13.49
C VAL A 36 0.15 -10.09 -13.71
N SER A 37 0.53 -8.98 -13.12
CA SER A 37 1.89 -8.44 -13.14
C SER A 37 2.36 -8.09 -11.73
N THR A 38 3.60 -8.42 -11.40
CA THR A 38 4.22 -8.08 -10.11
C THR A 38 5.24 -6.98 -10.27
N TYR A 39 5.41 -6.16 -9.24
CA TYR A 39 6.42 -5.10 -9.24
C TYR A 39 7.20 -5.10 -7.94
N ILE A 40 8.52 -5.27 -8.03
CA ILE A 40 9.51 -5.36 -6.94
C ILE A 40 9.16 -6.37 -5.84
N GLN A 41 10.15 -6.68 -4.99
CA GLN A 41 10.05 -7.73 -3.97
C GLN A 41 9.14 -7.38 -2.78
N SER A 42 8.71 -6.12 -2.64
CA SER A 42 7.85 -5.68 -1.54
C SER A 42 6.38 -6.13 -1.66
N GLY A 43 6.04 -6.85 -2.75
CA GLY A 43 4.71 -7.43 -2.92
C GLY A 43 3.67 -6.45 -3.44
N ASN A 44 3.85 -6.01 -4.67
CA ASN A 44 2.85 -5.23 -5.39
C ASN A 44 2.39 -6.06 -6.59
N VAL A 45 1.08 -6.20 -6.76
CA VAL A 45 0.51 -6.97 -7.88
C VAL A 45 -0.59 -6.15 -8.54
N VAL A 46 -0.47 -5.95 -9.85
CA VAL A 46 -1.54 -5.41 -10.70
C VAL A 46 -2.23 -6.59 -11.38
N PHE A 47 -3.55 -6.60 -11.38
CA PHE A 47 -4.32 -7.68 -11.97
C PHE A 47 -5.73 -7.21 -12.37
N LYS A 48 -6.39 -7.97 -13.26
CA LYS A 48 -7.77 -7.72 -13.65
C LYS A 48 -8.69 -8.81 -13.09
N SER A 49 -9.89 -8.40 -12.69
CA SER A 49 -10.95 -9.31 -12.23
C SER A 49 -12.31 -8.90 -12.76
N GLU A 50 -13.19 -9.88 -12.98
CA GLU A 50 -14.61 -9.68 -13.27
C GLU A 50 -15.49 -9.89 -12.05
N GLU A 51 -14.88 -10.24 -10.91
CA GLU A 51 -15.62 -10.51 -9.69
C GLU A 51 -16.26 -9.23 -9.14
N THR A 52 -17.48 -9.36 -8.67
CA THR A 52 -18.26 -8.28 -8.04
C THR A 52 -17.96 -8.14 -6.54
N LEU A 53 -16.79 -8.61 -6.11
CA LEU A 53 -16.36 -8.52 -4.72
C LEU A 53 -16.01 -7.08 -4.33
N THR A 54 -16.27 -6.75 -3.08
CA THR A 54 -15.73 -5.54 -2.47
C THR A 54 -14.21 -5.63 -2.32
N ASP A 55 -13.54 -4.50 -2.17
CA ASP A 55 -12.08 -4.48 -1.98
C ASP A 55 -11.64 -5.29 -0.76
N LEU A 56 -12.46 -5.30 0.31
CA LEU A 56 -12.20 -6.10 1.52
C LEU A 56 -12.33 -7.60 1.26
N GLU A 57 -13.38 -8.03 0.57
CA GLU A 57 -13.58 -9.45 0.22
C GLU A 57 -12.48 -9.95 -0.71
N LEU A 58 -12.06 -9.11 -1.66
CA LEU A 58 -10.96 -9.41 -2.57
C LEU A 58 -9.62 -9.55 -1.82
N ALA A 59 -9.34 -8.63 -0.89
CA ALA A 59 -8.18 -8.71 -0.01
C ALA A 59 -8.19 -10.02 0.80
N GLN A 60 -9.30 -10.33 1.47
CA GLN A 60 -9.46 -11.56 2.26
C GLN A 60 -9.30 -12.85 1.42
N LYS A 61 -9.78 -12.85 0.19
CA LYS A 61 -9.61 -13.98 -0.75
C LYS A 61 -8.12 -14.22 -1.03
N ILE A 62 -7.37 -13.16 -1.28
CA ILE A 62 -5.92 -13.22 -1.54
C ILE A 62 -5.17 -13.64 -0.26
N GLU A 63 -5.48 -13.04 0.88
CA GLU A 63 -4.87 -13.36 2.18
C GLU A 63 -5.04 -14.84 2.54
N LYS A 64 -6.25 -15.38 2.36
CA LYS A 64 -6.54 -16.82 2.58
C LYS A 64 -5.71 -17.71 1.67
N ALA A 65 -5.55 -17.34 0.39
CA ALA A 65 -4.75 -18.10 -0.56
C ALA A 65 -3.26 -18.08 -0.21
N ILE A 66 -2.75 -16.92 0.21
CA ILE A 66 -1.37 -16.77 0.69
C ILE A 66 -1.15 -17.63 1.94
N TYR A 67 -2.05 -17.53 2.93
CA TYR A 67 -1.97 -18.32 4.16
C TYR A 67 -1.98 -19.83 3.87
N LYS A 68 -2.86 -20.28 3.00
CA LYS A 68 -2.94 -21.71 2.61
C LYS A 68 -1.64 -22.20 1.97
N LYS A 69 -0.95 -21.37 1.19
CA LYS A 69 0.28 -21.77 0.48
C LYS A 69 1.52 -21.66 1.35
N TYR A 70 1.63 -20.63 2.18
CA TYR A 70 2.88 -20.27 2.87
C TYR A 70 2.81 -20.42 4.40
N ASN A 71 1.65 -20.67 4.97
CA ASN A 71 1.40 -20.85 6.41
C ASN A 71 1.79 -19.64 7.27
N PHE A 72 1.70 -18.42 6.70
CA PHE A 72 1.80 -17.17 7.44
C PHE A 72 0.81 -16.14 6.92
N GLN A 73 0.39 -15.23 7.80
CA GLN A 73 -0.54 -14.16 7.44
C GLN A 73 0.19 -12.98 6.77
N VAL A 74 -0.42 -12.46 5.72
CA VAL A 74 0.04 -11.28 5.00
C VAL A 74 -1.17 -10.38 4.77
N PRO A 75 -1.30 -9.25 5.48
CA PRO A 75 -2.34 -8.28 5.18
C PRO A 75 -2.20 -7.76 3.74
N VAL A 76 -3.33 -7.67 3.05
CA VAL A 76 -3.41 -7.20 1.66
C VAL A 76 -4.32 -5.98 1.61
N ILE A 77 -3.85 -4.91 1.00
CA ILE A 77 -4.63 -3.71 0.76
C ILE A 77 -4.91 -3.61 -0.73
N ILE A 78 -6.18 -3.43 -1.09
CA ILE A 78 -6.62 -3.29 -2.48
C ILE A 78 -6.85 -1.82 -2.79
N ARG A 79 -6.46 -1.42 -3.99
CA ARG A 79 -6.81 -0.14 -4.62
C ARG A 79 -7.20 -0.37 -6.07
N ARG A 80 -8.01 0.54 -6.61
CA ARG A 80 -8.35 0.59 -8.03
C ARG A 80 -7.46 1.59 -8.75
N GLU A 81 -7.35 1.47 -10.05
CA GLU A 81 -6.58 2.40 -10.86
C GLU A 81 -6.98 3.87 -10.61
N GLU A 82 -8.29 4.13 -10.57
CA GLU A 82 -8.84 5.48 -10.35
C GLU A 82 -8.46 6.05 -8.96
N GLU A 83 -8.38 5.20 -7.94
CA GLU A 83 -7.92 5.60 -6.61
C GLU A 83 -6.45 5.99 -6.64
N LEU A 84 -5.57 5.21 -7.31
CA LEU A 84 -4.16 5.58 -7.46
C LEU A 84 -3.98 6.90 -8.22
N LYS A 85 -4.75 7.11 -9.29
CA LYS A 85 -4.77 8.39 -10.01
C LYS A 85 -5.10 9.55 -9.09
N LYS A 86 -6.16 9.41 -8.29
CA LYS A 86 -6.57 10.43 -7.32
C LYS A 86 -5.48 10.66 -6.25
N ILE A 87 -4.88 9.60 -5.74
CA ILE A 87 -3.78 9.68 -4.76
C ILE A 87 -2.62 10.49 -5.31
N ILE A 88 -2.22 10.23 -6.56
CA ILE A 88 -1.11 10.96 -7.21
C ILE A 88 -1.44 12.43 -7.37
N LEU A 89 -2.64 12.76 -7.84
CA LEU A 89 -3.06 14.14 -8.08
C LEU A 89 -3.30 14.95 -6.79
N SER A 90 -3.59 14.27 -5.68
CA SER A 90 -3.98 14.90 -4.41
C SER A 90 -2.85 15.01 -3.39
N ASN A 91 -1.61 14.63 -3.73
CA ASN A 91 -0.50 14.71 -2.79
C ASN A 91 -0.17 16.18 -2.45
N PRO A 92 -0.38 16.60 -1.19
CA PRO A 92 -0.23 18.01 -0.80
C PRO A 92 1.22 18.50 -0.90
N PHE A 93 2.20 17.60 -0.71
CA PHE A 93 3.62 17.96 -0.75
C PHE A 93 4.14 18.32 -2.14
N LEU A 94 3.43 17.93 -3.22
CA LEU A 94 3.80 18.33 -4.59
C LEU A 94 3.68 19.84 -4.85
N LYS A 95 3.01 20.58 -3.96
CA LYS A 95 2.89 22.04 -4.06
C LYS A 95 4.10 22.78 -3.48
N GLU A 96 4.97 22.08 -2.77
CA GLU A 96 6.17 22.66 -2.17
C GLU A 96 7.24 22.90 -3.24
N LYS A 97 7.88 24.08 -3.19
CA LYS A 97 9.00 24.39 -4.09
C LYS A 97 10.19 23.48 -3.79
N ASN A 98 10.79 22.93 -4.85
CA ASN A 98 12.00 22.09 -4.76
C ASN A 98 11.82 20.80 -3.95
N ILE A 99 10.61 20.26 -3.85
CA ILE A 99 10.38 18.98 -3.18
C ILE A 99 11.17 17.85 -3.87
N ASP A 100 11.91 17.07 -3.09
CA ASP A 100 12.58 15.87 -3.60
C ASP A 100 11.57 14.71 -3.60
N LEU A 101 11.12 14.29 -4.78
CA LEU A 101 10.16 13.21 -4.95
C LEU A 101 10.63 11.87 -4.36
N LYS A 102 11.95 11.67 -4.21
CA LYS A 102 12.51 10.47 -3.57
C LYS A 102 12.23 10.40 -2.07
N LYS A 103 11.91 11.54 -1.47
CA LYS A 103 11.59 11.68 -0.04
C LYS A 103 10.08 11.55 0.24
N LEU A 104 9.27 11.39 -0.81
CA LEU A 104 7.83 11.21 -0.68
C LEU A 104 7.45 9.72 -0.61
N HIS A 105 6.49 9.44 0.26
CA HIS A 105 5.91 8.11 0.41
C HIS A 105 4.39 8.22 0.58
N VAL A 106 3.69 7.12 0.33
CA VAL A 106 2.27 6.97 0.63
C VAL A 106 2.10 5.74 1.50
N THR A 107 1.46 5.92 2.64
CA THR A 107 0.97 4.81 3.47
C THR A 107 -0.48 4.55 3.09
N PHE A 108 -0.75 3.36 2.61
CA PHE A 108 -2.08 2.86 2.31
C PHE A 108 -2.67 2.22 3.56
N LEU A 109 -3.91 2.55 3.89
CA LEU A 109 -4.67 1.99 5.00
C LEU A 109 -5.71 1.00 4.47
N GLY A 110 -5.96 -0.07 5.21
CA GLY A 110 -6.95 -1.08 4.84
C GLY A 110 -8.38 -0.54 4.84
N GLU A 111 -8.65 0.40 5.74
CA GLU A 111 -9.95 1.07 5.88
C GLU A 111 -9.77 2.50 6.38
N ILE A 112 -10.85 3.29 6.38
CA ILE A 112 -10.83 4.64 6.95
C ILE A 112 -10.76 4.51 8.48
N PRO A 113 -9.73 5.09 9.14
CA PRO A 113 -9.63 5.03 10.58
C PRO A 113 -10.75 5.79 11.29
N ALA A 114 -11.08 5.39 12.52
CA ALA A 114 -12.01 6.13 13.36
C ALA A 114 -11.50 7.57 13.59
N LYS A 115 -12.41 8.54 13.57
CA LYS A 115 -12.08 9.96 13.74
C LYS A 115 -11.29 10.24 15.02
N THR A 116 -11.63 9.59 16.12
CA THR A 116 -10.92 9.69 17.40
C THR A 116 -9.46 9.24 17.30
N ASN A 117 -9.18 8.19 16.51
CA ASN A 117 -7.81 7.71 16.29
C ASN A 117 -7.00 8.70 15.44
N ILE A 118 -7.62 9.28 14.41
CA ILE A 118 -6.98 10.33 13.58
C ILE A 118 -6.63 11.53 14.45
N GLU A 119 -7.55 12.03 15.26
CA GLU A 119 -7.32 13.18 16.15
C GLU A 119 -6.19 12.92 17.16
N SER A 120 -5.99 11.67 17.60
CA SER A 120 -4.92 11.31 18.54
C SER A 120 -3.50 11.49 18.00
N ILE A 121 -3.33 11.55 16.67
CA ILE A 121 -2.01 11.71 16.04
C ILE A 121 -1.86 13.00 15.23
N LYS A 122 -2.96 13.68 14.91
CA LYS A 122 -2.99 14.83 14.01
C LYS A 122 -2.04 15.97 14.39
N ASN A 123 -1.87 16.20 15.69
CA ASN A 123 -1.06 17.30 16.22
C ASN A 123 0.30 16.84 16.77
N LEU A 124 0.68 15.58 16.52
CA LEU A 124 2.00 15.11 16.94
C LEU A 124 3.08 15.70 16.02
N ASP A 125 4.17 16.15 16.63
CA ASP A 125 5.33 16.66 15.90
C ASP A 125 6.35 15.56 15.68
N PHE A 126 6.73 15.37 14.43
CA PHE A 126 7.76 14.41 14.01
C PHE A 126 8.89 15.09 13.22
N SER A 127 9.02 16.41 13.35
CA SER A 127 10.02 17.19 12.60
C SER A 127 11.39 16.51 12.57
N PRO A 128 12.07 16.45 11.40
CA PRO A 128 11.70 17.10 10.13
C PRO A 128 10.69 16.30 9.28
N ASP A 129 10.26 15.12 9.70
CA ASP A 129 9.29 14.29 9.00
C ASP A 129 7.90 14.92 9.08
N GLN A 130 7.15 14.82 7.98
CA GLN A 130 5.81 15.38 7.86
C GLN A 130 4.82 14.34 7.34
N PHE A 131 3.56 14.45 7.75
CA PHE A 131 2.50 13.60 7.23
C PHE A 131 1.18 14.36 7.05
N SER A 132 0.36 13.86 6.13
CA SER A 132 -1.00 14.39 5.87
C SER A 132 -1.95 13.21 5.62
N ILE A 133 -3.02 13.12 6.42
CA ILE A 133 -4.02 12.05 6.32
C ILE A 133 -5.16 12.48 5.39
N ALA A 134 -5.51 11.65 4.43
CA ALA A 134 -6.61 11.85 3.51
C ALA A 134 -7.37 10.52 3.27
N GLY A 135 -8.45 10.30 4.01
CA GLY A 135 -9.26 9.08 3.89
C GLY A 135 -8.50 7.81 4.26
N LYS A 136 -8.23 6.96 3.27
CA LYS A 136 -7.46 5.71 3.41
C LYS A 136 -5.97 5.86 3.08
N GLU A 137 -5.47 7.08 2.92
CA GLU A 137 -4.09 7.35 2.56
C GLU A 137 -3.45 8.32 3.56
N ILE A 138 -2.15 8.13 3.79
CA ILE A 138 -1.30 9.06 4.51
C ILE A 138 -0.13 9.42 3.59
N TYR A 139 -0.05 10.68 3.20
CA TYR A 139 1.10 11.20 2.47
C TYR A 139 2.21 11.51 3.45
N LEU A 140 3.43 11.11 3.11
CA LEU A 140 4.61 11.33 3.94
C LEU A 140 5.68 12.10 3.16
N HIS A 141 6.31 13.06 3.84
CA HIS A 141 7.57 13.66 3.41
C HIS A 141 8.62 13.32 4.47
N ILE A 142 9.60 12.51 4.11
CA ILE A 142 10.67 12.01 4.99
C ILE A 142 12.02 12.49 4.45
N PRO A 143 12.52 13.64 4.91
CA PRO A 143 13.75 14.26 4.38
C PRO A 143 14.99 13.40 4.55
N GLU A 144 15.07 12.63 5.62
CA GLU A 144 16.21 11.77 5.94
C GLU A 144 16.03 10.36 5.34
N SER A 145 15.84 9.36 6.16
CA SER A 145 15.69 7.96 5.75
C SER A 145 14.39 7.37 6.24
N TYR A 146 13.63 6.75 5.32
CA TYR A 146 12.40 6.04 5.71
C TYR A 146 12.66 4.91 6.71
N GLY A 147 13.84 4.29 6.69
CA GLY A 147 14.21 3.24 7.65
C GLY A 147 14.37 3.73 9.09
N GLU A 148 14.56 5.03 9.30
CA GLU A 148 14.81 5.64 10.61
C GLU A 148 13.63 6.45 11.12
N THR A 149 12.60 6.69 10.29
CA THR A 149 11.44 7.48 10.69
C THR A 149 10.60 6.81 11.77
N LYS A 150 10.02 7.62 12.64
CA LYS A 150 8.98 7.19 13.59
C LYS A 150 7.62 6.98 12.91
N LEU A 151 7.41 7.54 11.72
CA LEU A 151 6.19 7.42 10.92
C LEU A 151 6.12 6.06 10.17
N SER A 152 6.37 4.99 10.91
CA SER A 152 6.39 3.63 10.38
C SER A 152 4.99 3.03 10.25
N ASN A 153 4.86 1.92 9.48
CA ASN A 153 3.62 1.16 9.40
C ASN A 153 3.14 0.72 10.79
N ASN A 154 4.05 0.25 11.66
CA ASN A 154 3.71 -0.18 13.02
C ASN A 154 3.16 0.98 13.87
N PHE A 155 3.70 2.19 13.71
CA PHE A 155 3.17 3.38 14.38
C PHE A 155 1.72 3.64 13.95
N PHE A 156 1.44 3.68 12.65
CA PHE A 156 0.10 3.92 12.14
C PHE A 156 -0.87 2.81 12.52
N GLU A 157 -0.49 1.54 12.37
CA GLU A 157 -1.34 0.41 12.76
C GLU A 157 -1.71 0.46 14.26
N LYS A 158 -0.74 0.76 15.12
CA LYS A 158 -0.96 0.86 16.56
C LYS A 158 -1.88 2.03 16.93
N ARG A 159 -1.72 3.18 16.28
CA ARG A 159 -2.49 4.40 16.59
C ARG A 159 -3.85 4.43 15.91
N LEU A 160 -3.91 4.04 14.65
CA LEU A 160 -5.13 4.15 13.84
C LEU A 160 -6.01 2.90 13.93
N LYS A 161 -5.48 1.76 14.44
CA LYS A 161 -6.18 0.48 14.59
C LYS A 161 -6.66 -0.11 13.26
N VAL A 162 -5.96 0.17 12.18
CA VAL A 162 -6.18 -0.37 10.85
C VAL A 162 -4.87 -0.87 10.27
N SER A 163 -4.91 -1.80 9.31
CA SER A 163 -3.70 -2.25 8.63
C SER A 163 -3.09 -1.12 7.79
N ALA A 164 -1.76 -1.04 7.75
CA ALA A 164 -1.03 -0.02 7.02
C ALA A 164 0.18 -0.60 6.28
N THR A 165 0.42 -0.15 5.06
CA THR A 165 1.63 -0.47 4.30
C THR A 165 2.09 0.73 3.49
N THR A 166 3.39 0.99 3.47
CA THR A 166 3.96 2.18 2.83
C THR A 166 4.69 1.81 1.55
N ARG A 167 4.56 2.66 0.55
CA ARG A 167 5.36 2.62 -0.69
C ARG A 167 5.97 3.99 -0.96
N ASN A 168 7.20 4.01 -1.49
CA ASN A 168 7.80 5.24 -1.97
C ASN A 168 7.05 5.77 -3.20
N TRP A 169 7.21 7.06 -3.46
CA TRP A 169 6.50 7.78 -4.52
C TRP A 169 6.72 7.18 -5.91
N ASN A 170 7.94 6.75 -6.22
CA ASN A 170 8.25 6.12 -7.50
C ASN A 170 7.47 4.82 -7.69
N THR A 171 7.35 4.01 -6.63
CA THR A 171 6.55 2.78 -6.67
C THR A 171 5.07 3.09 -6.91
N VAL A 172 4.51 4.10 -6.23
CA VAL A 172 3.10 4.50 -6.41
C VAL A 172 2.82 4.89 -7.87
N ASN A 173 3.68 5.74 -8.44
CA ASN A 173 3.55 6.15 -9.85
C ASN A 173 3.71 4.97 -10.81
N LYS A 174 4.67 4.08 -10.56
CA LYS A 174 4.87 2.89 -11.41
C LYS A 174 3.68 1.94 -11.35
N LEU A 175 3.07 1.74 -10.20
CA LEU A 175 1.86 0.93 -10.07
C LEU A 175 0.67 1.54 -10.82
N TYR A 176 0.52 2.85 -10.81
CA TYR A 176 -0.48 3.53 -11.62
C TYR A 176 -0.21 3.35 -13.12
N GLU A 177 1.03 3.57 -13.57
CA GLU A 177 1.43 3.34 -14.97
C GLU A 177 1.09 1.92 -15.44
N MET A 178 1.40 0.90 -14.62
CA MET A 178 1.10 -0.50 -14.92
C MET A 178 -0.40 -0.79 -14.95
N ALA A 179 -1.18 -0.12 -14.10
CA ALA A 179 -2.62 -0.34 -14.01
C ALA A 179 -3.40 0.35 -15.14
N SER A 180 -2.80 1.37 -15.77
CA SER A 180 -3.39 2.16 -16.85
C SER A 180 -3.14 1.56 -18.26
N GLN A 181 -2.45 0.43 -18.35
CA GLN A 181 -2.19 -0.33 -19.57
C GLN A 181 -3.30 -1.38 -19.80
#